data_95c3461761165aa6b56d634f09296987
#
_entry.id   95c3461761165aa6b56d634f09296987
#
_cell.length_a   1.000
_cell.length_b   1.000
_cell.length_c   1.000
_cell.angle_alpha   90.00
_cell.angle_beta   90.00
_cell.angle_gamma   90.00
#
_symmetry.space_group_name_H-M   'P 1'
#
loop_
_entity.id
_entity.type
_entity.pdbx_description
1 polymer ?
#
loop_
_entity_poly.entity_id
_entity_poly.type
_entity_poly.pdbx_seq_one_letter_code
_entity_poly.pdbx_strand_id
1 'polypeptide(L)'
;MIRQRLGKDLLFFDGGMGTLLQEKGLAPGELPETWNLTHSEEIYKIHRQYIEAGSDIILTNTFGANALKFHDDSCSLEEIIKAAVSHVKKAEREALLQTGDERKIYTALDVGPTGKLLKPMGDLEFETAYEAFKEVVILGEQAGADLIHIETMSDTYELKAAVLAAKENTSLPVFATVIFDERKKLLTGADVSSVVALLEGLGVDALGINCAMGPKEMLPVLEELIKYSSVPIIVKPNAGLPKQRDGKTYYDVTEDEFAAYMEQIVRMGACVIGGCCGTTPEHIRAMRKRCENAELVPVTEKEFTVVSSYGQSVILGEGSKIIGERINPTGKKRFKQALKEHDLDYILREGITQQDQGAHILDVNVGLPDIDEPALMEEVVQELQSVVNIPLQIDTVDEKAMEKALRIYNGKAMVNSVSGKKESMEKVFPLVKKYGGVVIGLTLDEDGIPADADGRVRIAEKIIKTAEKFGIKKKDIVIDALAMTISSEPEGAKVTLETLRRLRDEIGVNTVLGVSNISFGLPCRPIVNAAFYTMAMLNGLSAGIINPSSEDMMKSWYAYHALMNLDNNCEQYIQKYANSVAVSYTHLTLPT
;
A
#
# COMPACT_ATOMS: atom_id res chain seq x y z
N MET A 1 -21.35 -3.66 15.82
CA MET A 1 -19.89 -3.40 15.69
C MET A 1 -19.67 -2.41 14.54
N ILE A 2 -18.67 -1.54 14.61
CA ILE A 2 -18.43 -0.47 13.61
C ILE A 2 -18.27 -1.03 12.18
N ARG A 3 -17.64 -2.20 12.01
CA ARG A 3 -17.52 -2.89 10.70
C ARG A 3 -18.86 -3.10 9.98
N GLN A 4 -19.97 -3.20 10.70
CA GLN A 4 -21.30 -3.39 10.10
C GLN A 4 -21.89 -2.10 9.54
N ARG A 5 -21.40 -0.94 10.03
CA ARG A 5 -21.83 0.40 9.61
C ARG A 5 -20.98 0.98 8.49
N LEU A 6 -19.70 0.55 8.40
CA LEU A 6 -18.76 1.03 7.38
C LEU A 6 -19.30 0.83 5.96
N GLY A 7 -19.28 1.90 5.16
CA GLY A 7 -19.78 1.92 3.79
C GLY A 7 -21.31 1.86 3.65
N LYS A 8 -22.05 1.81 4.77
CA LYS A 8 -23.53 1.82 4.80
C LYS A 8 -24.08 3.06 5.47
N ASP A 9 -23.40 3.51 6.52
CA ASP A 9 -23.77 4.70 7.28
C ASP A 9 -22.68 5.77 7.08
N LEU A 10 -23.09 7.04 7.07
CA LEU A 10 -22.16 8.15 7.23
C LEU A 10 -21.76 8.24 8.70
N LEU A 11 -20.45 8.14 8.97
CA LEU A 11 -19.88 8.19 10.31
C LEU A 11 -19.12 9.49 10.52
N PHE A 12 -19.26 10.07 11.70
CA PHE A 12 -18.67 11.35 12.05
C PHE A 12 -17.61 11.17 13.13
N PHE A 13 -16.35 11.49 12.80
CA PHE A 13 -15.29 11.69 13.77
C PHE A 13 -15.47 13.02 14.50
N ASP A 14 -14.72 13.20 15.58
CA ASP A 14 -14.51 14.46 16.26
C ASP A 14 -13.59 15.41 15.47
N GLY A 15 -13.13 16.46 16.11
CA GLY A 15 -12.24 17.48 15.55
C GLY A 15 -10.92 17.61 16.30
N GLY A 16 -10.31 18.80 16.23
CA GLY A 16 -8.98 19.08 16.75
C GLY A 16 -8.89 19.04 18.27
N MET A 17 -8.23 18.04 18.85
CA MET A 17 -7.90 18.00 20.27
C MET A 17 -6.77 18.98 20.62
N GLY A 18 -5.62 18.86 19.94
CA GLY A 18 -4.43 19.64 20.28
C GLY A 18 -4.63 21.16 20.22
N THR A 19 -5.38 21.67 19.24
CA THR A 19 -5.70 23.09 19.11
C THR A 19 -6.56 23.60 20.28
N LEU A 20 -7.54 22.81 20.71
CA LEU A 20 -8.37 23.16 21.87
C LEU A 20 -7.58 23.13 23.20
N LEU A 21 -6.63 22.19 23.33
CA LEU A 21 -5.74 22.15 24.51
C LEU A 21 -4.81 23.37 24.57
N GLN A 22 -4.26 23.80 23.42
CA GLN A 22 -3.47 25.03 23.33
C GLN A 22 -4.27 26.26 23.72
N GLU A 23 -5.53 26.38 23.31
CA GLU A 23 -6.43 27.46 23.74
C GLU A 23 -6.69 27.45 25.25
N LYS A 24 -6.67 26.25 25.87
CA LYS A 24 -6.85 26.07 27.32
C LYS A 24 -5.55 26.21 28.13
N GLY A 25 -4.42 26.45 27.47
CA GLY A 25 -3.16 26.75 28.12
C GLY A 25 -2.09 25.68 28.06
N LEU A 26 -2.24 24.62 27.20
CA LEU A 26 -1.16 23.67 26.93
C LEU A 26 0.07 24.43 26.43
N ALA A 27 1.18 24.31 27.15
CA ALA A 27 2.40 25.04 26.84
C ALA A 27 3.14 24.42 25.63
N PRO A 28 3.88 25.24 24.86
CA PRO A 28 4.75 24.71 23.80
C PRO A 28 5.77 23.71 24.36
N GLY A 29 5.80 22.49 23.77
CA GLY A 29 6.69 21.41 24.20
C GLY A 29 6.15 20.53 25.34
N GLU A 30 5.01 20.88 25.93
CA GLU A 30 4.30 20.01 26.86
C GLU A 30 3.64 18.86 26.10
N LEU A 31 3.66 17.67 26.69
CA LEU A 31 3.02 16.48 26.13
C LEU A 31 1.51 16.52 26.39
N PRO A 32 0.66 16.63 25.33
CA PRO A 32 -0.79 16.68 25.48
C PRO A 32 -1.35 15.48 26.27
N GLU A 33 -0.72 14.34 26.14
CA GLU A 33 -1.14 13.06 26.73
C GLU A 33 -1.10 13.11 28.26
N THR A 34 -0.20 13.88 28.86
CA THR A 34 -0.12 14.03 30.34
C THR A 34 -1.37 14.69 30.92
N TRP A 35 -2.10 15.48 30.10
CA TRP A 35 -3.36 16.10 30.49
C TRP A 35 -4.46 15.11 30.79
N ASN A 36 -4.36 13.86 30.32
CA ASN A 36 -5.28 12.79 30.72
C ASN A 36 -5.28 12.55 32.24
N LEU A 37 -4.14 12.84 32.91
CA LEU A 37 -4.00 12.71 34.36
C LEU A 37 -4.07 14.06 35.07
N THR A 38 -3.36 15.07 34.58
CA THR A 38 -3.17 16.37 35.26
C THR A 38 -4.34 17.32 35.03
N HIS A 39 -5.01 17.27 33.88
CA HIS A 39 -6.13 18.12 33.49
C HIS A 39 -7.34 17.29 33.01
N SER A 40 -7.60 16.19 33.68
CA SER A 40 -8.59 15.16 33.28
C SER A 40 -10.00 15.73 33.03
N GLU A 41 -10.39 16.76 33.76
CA GLU A 41 -11.70 17.41 33.61
C GLU A 41 -11.80 18.21 32.30
N GLU A 42 -10.70 18.79 31.81
CA GLU A 42 -10.69 19.54 30.54
C GLU A 42 -10.74 18.53 29.35
N ILE A 43 -9.99 17.43 29.42
CA ILE A 43 -10.06 16.36 28.41
C ILE A 43 -11.48 15.79 28.31
N TYR A 44 -12.06 15.46 29.46
CA TYR A 44 -13.45 14.97 29.54
C TYR A 44 -14.45 15.97 28.91
N LYS A 45 -14.35 17.27 29.22
CA LYS A 45 -15.24 18.31 28.67
C LYS A 45 -15.13 18.40 27.15
N ILE A 46 -13.93 18.31 26.58
CA ILE A 46 -13.71 18.37 25.13
C ILE A 46 -14.40 17.17 24.47
N HIS A 47 -14.17 15.95 24.96
CA HIS A 47 -14.82 14.76 24.41
C HIS A 47 -16.35 14.87 24.46
N ARG A 48 -16.87 15.34 25.59
CA ARG A 48 -18.31 15.55 25.76
C ARG A 48 -18.87 16.56 24.75
N GLN A 49 -18.19 17.69 24.52
CA GLN A 49 -18.60 18.71 23.55
C GLN A 49 -18.66 18.15 22.12
N TYR A 50 -17.72 17.28 21.72
CA TYR A 50 -17.75 16.62 20.42
C TYR A 50 -18.89 15.60 20.31
N ILE A 51 -19.16 14.83 21.35
CA ILE A 51 -20.32 13.92 21.38
C ILE A 51 -21.64 14.70 21.24
N GLU A 52 -21.79 15.79 21.99
CA GLU A 52 -22.95 16.70 21.91
C GLU A 52 -23.06 17.42 20.56
N ALA A 53 -21.94 17.64 19.86
CA ALA A 53 -21.90 18.16 18.51
C ALA A 53 -22.33 17.14 17.44
N GLY A 54 -22.38 15.86 17.77
CA GLY A 54 -22.89 14.80 16.90
C GLY A 54 -21.86 13.81 16.38
N SER A 55 -20.64 13.77 16.95
CA SER A 55 -19.63 12.76 16.60
C SER A 55 -20.09 11.35 16.97
N ASP A 56 -19.84 10.38 16.09
CA ASP A 56 -20.05 8.95 16.31
C ASP A 56 -18.77 8.25 16.77
N ILE A 57 -17.60 8.81 16.44
CA ILE A 57 -16.27 8.28 16.76
C ILE A 57 -15.48 9.37 17.47
N ILE A 58 -14.96 9.06 18.64
CA ILE A 58 -14.15 9.98 19.46
C ILE A 58 -12.74 9.42 19.60
N LEU A 59 -11.75 10.23 19.21
CA LEU A 59 -10.34 9.92 19.40
C LEU A 59 -9.95 10.08 20.86
N THR A 60 -9.16 9.15 21.38
CA THR A 60 -8.52 9.31 22.68
C THR A 60 -7.40 10.35 22.58
N ASN A 61 -7.05 11.00 23.68
CA ASN A 61 -5.89 11.92 23.70
C ASN A 61 -4.60 11.13 23.88
N THR A 62 -4.20 10.35 22.83
CA THR A 62 -3.06 9.42 22.86
C THR A 62 -2.19 9.49 21.61
N PHE A 63 -2.30 10.53 20.80
CA PHE A 63 -1.58 10.72 19.53
C PHE A 63 -0.05 10.51 19.63
N GLY A 64 0.59 11.05 20.68
CA GLY A 64 2.02 10.91 20.93
C GLY A 64 2.38 9.83 21.97
N ALA A 65 1.40 9.04 22.44
CA ALA A 65 1.59 8.04 23.48
C ALA A 65 2.30 6.79 22.96
N ASN A 66 3.59 6.87 22.67
CA ASN A 66 4.43 5.72 22.33
C ASN A 66 5.81 5.85 23.00
N ALA A 67 6.47 4.73 23.24
CA ALA A 67 7.75 4.67 23.98
C ALA A 67 8.90 5.47 23.36
N LEU A 68 8.81 5.84 22.06
CA LEU A 68 9.85 6.61 21.36
C LEU A 68 9.66 8.12 21.48
N LYS A 69 8.47 8.57 21.87
CA LYS A 69 8.10 9.98 21.94
C LYS A 69 7.69 10.40 23.34
N PHE A 70 7.07 9.51 24.08
CA PHE A 70 6.62 9.76 25.43
C PHE A 70 7.73 9.45 26.44
N HIS A 71 8.29 10.50 27.03
CA HIS A 71 9.34 10.42 28.04
C HIS A 71 8.92 11.25 29.27
N ASP A 72 8.14 10.65 30.15
CA ASP A 72 7.74 11.25 31.43
C ASP A 72 7.91 10.21 32.55
N ASP A 73 8.85 10.48 33.46
CA ASP A 73 9.14 9.60 34.59
C ASP A 73 8.04 9.65 35.68
N SER A 74 7.08 10.58 35.59
CA SER A 74 6.02 10.75 36.59
C SER A 74 4.83 9.82 36.39
N CYS A 75 4.64 9.25 35.19
CA CYS A 75 3.54 8.38 34.85
C CYS A 75 3.91 7.37 33.76
N SER A 76 3.26 6.22 33.77
CA SER A 76 3.45 5.18 32.77
C SER A 76 2.56 5.37 31.55
N LEU A 77 2.97 4.79 30.43
CA LEU A 77 2.17 4.76 29.20
C LEU A 77 0.82 4.07 29.43
N GLU A 78 0.81 3.02 30.27
CA GLU A 78 -0.41 2.29 30.66
C GLU A 78 -1.40 3.20 31.39
N GLU A 79 -0.95 4.01 32.36
CA GLU A 79 -1.79 4.95 33.10
C GLU A 79 -2.40 6.00 32.16
N ILE A 80 -1.61 6.56 31.26
CA ILE A 80 -2.06 7.54 30.26
C ILE A 80 -3.14 6.95 29.36
N ILE A 81 -2.91 5.81 28.76
CA ILE A 81 -3.87 5.18 27.82
C ILE A 81 -5.16 4.76 28.53
N LYS A 82 -5.07 4.19 29.73
CA LYS A 82 -6.25 3.84 30.54
C LYS A 82 -7.08 5.08 30.90
N ALA A 83 -6.42 6.17 31.31
CA ALA A 83 -7.10 7.43 31.61
C ALA A 83 -7.79 8.00 30.36
N ALA A 84 -7.08 8.06 29.23
CA ALA A 84 -7.60 8.59 27.97
C ALA A 84 -8.87 7.84 27.51
N VAL A 85 -8.85 6.50 27.47
CA VAL A 85 -10.02 5.70 27.13
C VAL A 85 -11.16 5.89 28.14
N SER A 86 -10.84 5.97 29.43
CA SER A 86 -11.83 6.20 30.50
C SER A 86 -12.56 7.53 30.35
N HIS A 87 -11.86 8.60 29.92
CA HIS A 87 -12.48 9.92 29.71
C HIS A 87 -13.51 9.89 28.58
N VAL A 88 -13.22 9.24 27.46
CA VAL A 88 -14.19 9.05 26.36
C VAL A 88 -15.39 8.27 26.84
N LYS A 89 -15.19 7.12 27.51
CA LYS A 89 -16.28 6.27 28.02
C LYS A 89 -17.15 6.98 29.10
N LYS A 90 -16.54 7.86 29.92
CA LYS A 90 -17.29 8.71 30.86
C LYS A 90 -18.12 9.74 30.11
N ALA A 91 -17.52 10.44 29.12
CA ALA A 91 -18.20 11.44 28.33
C ALA A 91 -19.38 10.84 27.53
N GLU A 92 -19.20 9.66 26.94
CA GLU A 92 -20.26 8.91 26.27
C GLU A 92 -21.46 8.68 27.20
N ARG A 93 -21.22 8.07 28.35
CA ARG A 93 -22.31 7.75 29.31
C ARG A 93 -23.09 8.97 29.74
N GLU A 94 -22.41 10.06 30.09
CA GLU A 94 -23.06 11.26 30.62
C GLU A 94 -23.78 12.07 29.54
N ALA A 95 -23.21 12.18 28.32
CA ALA A 95 -23.85 12.86 27.20
C ALA A 95 -25.15 12.14 26.77
N LEU A 96 -25.10 10.82 26.62
CA LEU A 96 -26.25 10.02 26.19
C LEU A 96 -27.37 10.01 27.24
N LEU A 97 -27.02 9.93 28.55
CA LEU A 97 -28.00 10.01 29.63
C LEU A 97 -28.73 11.36 29.68
N GLN A 98 -28.07 12.47 29.37
CA GLN A 98 -28.68 13.79 29.41
C GLN A 98 -29.53 14.10 28.19
N THR A 99 -29.14 13.63 27.03
CA THR A 99 -29.85 13.89 25.75
C THR A 99 -30.95 12.89 25.45
N GLY A 100 -30.93 11.71 26.09
CA GLY A 100 -31.78 10.59 25.73
C GLY A 100 -31.45 9.99 24.36
N ASP A 101 -30.27 10.29 23.83
CA ASP A 101 -29.76 9.79 22.55
C ASP A 101 -29.30 8.33 22.70
N GLU A 102 -29.76 7.47 21.80
CA GLU A 102 -29.40 6.04 21.79
C GLU A 102 -28.27 5.70 20.80
N ARG A 103 -27.60 6.72 20.23
CA ARG A 103 -26.48 6.49 19.31
C ARG A 103 -25.38 5.69 19.99
N LYS A 104 -24.77 4.77 19.25
CA LYS A 104 -23.54 4.13 19.67
C LYS A 104 -22.36 5.05 19.35
N ILE A 105 -21.65 5.47 20.38
CA ILE A 105 -20.36 6.19 20.27
C ILE A 105 -19.25 5.14 20.29
N TYR A 106 -18.23 5.35 19.46
CA TYR A 106 -17.06 4.48 19.38
C TYR A 106 -15.82 5.23 19.90
N THR A 107 -15.14 4.59 20.84
CA THR A 107 -13.84 5.08 21.35
C THR A 107 -12.74 4.60 20.42
N ALA A 108 -12.11 5.50 19.69
CA ALA A 108 -10.98 5.22 18.80
C ALA A 108 -9.65 5.49 19.52
N LEU A 109 -8.82 4.46 19.68
CA LEU A 109 -7.45 4.65 20.13
C LEU A 109 -6.68 5.44 19.06
N ASP A 110 -6.25 6.64 19.41
CA ASP A 110 -5.50 7.52 18.52
C ASP A 110 -4.01 7.16 18.54
N VAL A 111 -3.45 6.83 17.37
CA VAL A 111 -2.05 6.42 17.19
C VAL A 111 -1.39 7.29 16.13
N GLY A 112 -0.59 8.22 16.57
CA GLY A 112 0.20 9.10 15.69
C GLY A 112 1.60 8.56 15.41
N PRO A 113 2.37 9.23 14.51
CA PRO A 113 3.72 8.82 14.12
C PRO A 113 4.72 8.97 15.27
N THR A 114 5.80 8.19 15.23
CA THR A 114 6.93 8.28 16.18
C THR A 114 7.71 9.57 16.05
N GLY A 115 7.61 10.24 14.89
CA GLY A 115 8.39 11.43 14.56
C GLY A 115 9.80 11.13 14.06
N LYS A 116 10.08 9.86 13.75
CA LYS A 116 11.35 9.39 13.19
C LYS A 116 11.13 8.66 11.87
N LEU A 117 12.13 8.73 10.99
CA LEU A 117 12.15 7.92 9.78
C LEU A 117 12.85 6.58 10.05
N LEU A 118 12.30 5.51 9.45
CA LEU A 118 12.88 4.18 9.52
C LEU A 118 14.05 4.03 8.54
N LYS A 119 14.97 3.12 8.84
CA LYS A 119 16.05 2.73 7.90
C LYS A 119 15.45 2.22 6.58
N PRO A 120 16.07 2.50 5.42
CA PRO A 120 17.36 3.17 5.27
C PRO A 120 17.28 4.72 5.22
N MET A 121 16.11 5.32 5.22
CA MET A 121 15.95 6.79 5.11
C MET A 121 16.22 7.54 6.41
N GLY A 122 16.09 6.89 7.55
CA GLY A 122 16.38 7.40 8.88
C GLY A 122 17.27 6.45 9.68
N ASP A 123 17.18 6.53 11.00
CA ASP A 123 17.98 5.76 11.94
C ASP A 123 17.19 4.71 12.75
N LEU A 124 15.84 4.71 12.64
CA LEU A 124 14.99 3.83 13.40
C LEU A 124 14.84 2.46 12.73
N GLU A 125 15.08 1.39 13.49
CA GLU A 125 14.83 0.02 13.02
C GLU A 125 13.33 -0.27 12.92
N PHE A 126 12.92 -1.08 11.93
CA PHE A 126 11.51 -1.46 11.73
C PHE A 126 10.93 -2.13 12.98
N GLU A 127 11.65 -3.09 13.57
CA GLU A 127 11.18 -3.80 14.75
C GLU A 127 11.06 -2.89 15.99
N THR A 128 11.92 -1.88 16.10
CA THR A 128 11.80 -0.90 17.19
C THR A 128 10.53 -0.06 17.06
N ALA A 129 10.19 0.37 15.86
CA ALA A 129 8.93 1.06 15.60
C ALA A 129 7.72 0.14 15.85
N TYR A 130 7.79 -1.09 15.34
CA TYR A 130 6.73 -2.09 15.53
C TYR A 130 6.46 -2.37 17.01
N GLU A 131 7.49 -2.61 17.84
CA GLU A 131 7.32 -2.89 19.27
C GLU A 131 6.74 -1.67 20.02
N ALA A 132 7.14 -0.44 19.64
CA ALA A 132 6.57 0.78 20.21
C ALA A 132 5.06 0.90 19.91
N PHE A 133 4.63 0.63 18.68
CA PHE A 133 3.21 0.62 18.33
C PHE A 133 2.45 -0.54 18.97
N LYS A 134 3.06 -1.72 19.05
CA LYS A 134 2.46 -2.91 19.65
C LYS A 134 2.09 -2.69 21.11
N GLU A 135 2.95 -2.06 21.90
CA GLU A 135 2.66 -1.71 23.28
C GLU A 135 1.39 -0.85 23.38
N VAL A 136 1.30 0.21 22.56
CA VAL A 136 0.17 1.14 22.56
C VAL A 136 -1.14 0.45 22.21
N VAL A 137 -1.15 -0.35 21.15
CA VAL A 137 -2.40 -0.99 20.67
C VAL A 137 -2.92 -2.07 21.62
N ILE A 138 -2.00 -2.82 22.26
CA ILE A 138 -2.37 -3.81 23.29
C ILE A 138 -2.99 -3.10 24.51
N LEU A 139 -2.36 -2.04 25.01
CA LEU A 139 -2.86 -1.26 26.12
C LEU A 139 -4.22 -0.61 25.80
N GLY A 140 -4.40 -0.12 24.58
CA GLY A 140 -5.66 0.45 24.11
C GLY A 140 -6.80 -0.55 24.06
N GLU A 141 -6.57 -1.77 23.53
CA GLU A 141 -7.59 -2.84 23.55
C GLU A 141 -7.93 -3.25 24.97
N GLN A 142 -6.91 -3.43 25.84
CA GLN A 142 -7.12 -3.76 27.25
C GLN A 142 -7.89 -2.67 28.01
N ALA A 143 -7.68 -1.41 27.67
CA ALA A 143 -8.41 -0.29 28.26
C ALA A 143 -9.87 -0.20 27.75
N GLY A 144 -10.23 -0.91 26.69
CA GLY A 144 -11.59 -0.98 26.15
C GLY A 144 -11.87 -0.04 24.99
N ALA A 145 -10.88 0.30 24.17
CA ALA A 145 -11.09 0.97 22.88
C ALA A 145 -11.97 0.11 21.96
N ASP A 146 -12.78 0.73 21.10
CA ASP A 146 -13.65 0.04 20.14
C ASP A 146 -13.00 -0.16 18.77
N LEU A 147 -11.98 0.65 18.44
CA LEU A 147 -11.17 0.57 17.22
C LEU A 147 -9.82 1.27 17.43
N ILE A 148 -8.89 1.03 16.51
CA ILE A 148 -7.60 1.72 16.43
C ILE A 148 -7.65 2.67 15.22
N HIS A 149 -7.29 3.94 15.41
CA HIS A 149 -7.10 4.91 14.34
C HIS A 149 -5.65 5.35 14.28
N ILE A 150 -4.94 4.86 13.27
CA ILE A 150 -3.57 5.27 12.96
C ILE A 150 -3.68 6.50 12.06
N GLU A 151 -3.19 7.67 12.51
CA GLU A 151 -3.41 8.89 11.76
C GLU A 151 -2.15 9.74 11.54
N THR A 152 -2.23 10.64 10.56
CA THR A 152 -1.19 11.65 10.27
C THR A 152 0.15 11.02 9.86
N MET A 153 0.11 9.81 9.31
CA MET A 153 1.31 9.13 8.85
C MET A 153 1.85 9.78 7.56
N SER A 154 3.14 10.05 7.52
CA SER A 154 3.83 10.69 6.39
C SER A 154 4.77 9.75 5.63
N ASP A 155 4.92 8.53 6.12
CA ASP A 155 5.77 7.48 5.56
C ASP A 155 5.05 6.14 5.53
N THR A 156 5.15 5.43 4.40
CA THR A 156 4.53 4.12 4.22
C THR A 156 5.18 3.03 5.05
N TYR A 157 6.45 3.17 5.41
CA TYR A 157 7.15 2.15 6.17
C TYR A 157 6.76 2.18 7.66
N GLU A 158 6.72 3.37 8.24
CA GLU A 158 6.21 3.57 9.60
C GLU A 158 4.73 3.16 9.70
N LEU A 159 3.91 3.56 8.70
CA LEU A 159 2.51 3.18 8.58
C LEU A 159 2.34 1.66 8.58
N LYS A 160 3.17 0.93 7.83
CA LYS A 160 3.16 -0.54 7.80
C LYS A 160 3.48 -1.13 9.17
N ALA A 161 4.49 -0.62 9.86
CA ALA A 161 4.84 -1.09 11.22
C ALA A 161 3.67 -0.93 12.19
N ALA A 162 2.99 0.22 12.16
CA ALA A 162 1.84 0.49 13.01
C ALA A 162 0.63 -0.41 12.68
N VAL A 163 0.32 -0.60 11.39
CA VAL A 163 -0.79 -1.47 10.96
C VAL A 163 -0.51 -2.92 11.31
N LEU A 164 0.70 -3.44 11.07
CA LEU A 164 1.07 -4.80 11.45
C LEU A 164 1.00 -4.99 12.97
N ALA A 165 1.50 -4.03 13.75
CA ALA A 165 1.40 -4.08 15.21
C ALA A 165 -0.06 -4.19 15.68
N ALA A 166 -0.97 -3.42 15.08
CA ALA A 166 -2.39 -3.49 15.39
C ALA A 166 -3.03 -4.81 14.97
N LYS A 167 -2.78 -5.26 13.73
CA LYS A 167 -3.39 -6.48 13.16
C LYS A 167 -2.88 -7.79 13.78
N GLU A 168 -1.62 -7.83 14.18
CA GLU A 168 -1.02 -9.04 14.79
C GLU A 168 -1.35 -9.19 16.28
N ASN A 169 -1.66 -8.10 16.99
CA ASN A 169 -1.76 -8.13 18.45
C ASN A 169 -3.14 -7.76 18.99
N THR A 170 -4.10 -7.37 18.15
CA THR A 170 -5.46 -7.02 18.57
C THR A 170 -6.51 -7.59 17.63
N SER A 171 -7.76 -7.63 18.11
CA SER A 171 -8.94 -7.99 17.31
C SER A 171 -9.72 -6.77 16.78
N LEU A 172 -9.30 -5.58 17.17
CA LEU A 172 -9.99 -4.33 16.89
C LEU A 172 -10.00 -3.99 15.38
N PRO A 173 -11.04 -3.29 14.90
CA PRO A 173 -10.98 -2.62 13.59
C PRO A 173 -9.82 -1.64 13.52
N VAL A 174 -9.15 -1.60 12.37
CA VAL A 174 -8.02 -0.71 12.11
C VAL A 174 -8.37 0.28 11.02
N PHE A 175 -8.35 1.55 11.34
CA PHE A 175 -8.48 2.67 10.41
C PHE A 175 -7.11 3.32 10.24
N ALA A 176 -6.81 3.80 9.03
CA ALA A 176 -5.52 4.44 8.77
C ALA A 176 -5.67 5.68 7.89
N THR A 177 -5.10 6.81 8.30
CA THR A 177 -5.06 8.03 7.51
C THR A 177 -3.64 8.57 7.41
N VAL A 178 -3.37 9.19 6.26
CA VAL A 178 -2.05 9.72 5.91
C VAL A 178 -2.13 11.20 5.54
N ILE A 179 -0.97 11.85 5.47
CA ILE A 179 -0.85 13.23 4.98
C ILE A 179 -0.15 13.26 3.63
N PHE A 180 -0.79 13.89 2.64
CA PHE A 180 -0.20 14.15 1.33
C PHE A 180 0.19 15.63 1.19
N ASP A 181 1.21 15.90 0.36
CA ASP A 181 1.53 17.24 -0.10
C ASP A 181 0.62 17.66 -1.27
N GLU A 182 0.79 18.89 -1.76
CA GLU A 182 0.05 19.44 -2.91
C GLU A 182 0.28 18.64 -4.22
N ARG A 183 1.38 17.88 -4.31
CA ARG A 183 1.71 16.98 -5.44
C ARG A 183 1.14 15.58 -5.26
N LYS A 184 0.33 15.37 -4.22
CA LYS A 184 -0.29 14.09 -3.86
C LYS A 184 0.74 13.01 -3.52
N LYS A 185 1.82 13.41 -2.83
CA LYS A 185 2.89 12.53 -2.37
C LYS A 185 3.03 12.58 -0.85
N LEU A 186 3.37 11.44 -0.24
CA LEU A 186 3.85 11.40 1.13
C LEU A 186 5.27 12.00 1.20
N LEU A 187 5.76 12.27 2.40
CA LEU A 187 7.10 12.80 2.64
C LEU A 187 8.20 11.96 1.97
N THR A 188 8.07 10.66 1.99
CA THR A 188 9.03 9.70 1.41
C THR A 188 8.79 9.41 -0.07
N GLY A 189 7.73 9.95 -0.67
CA GLY A 189 7.50 9.92 -2.11
C GLY A 189 6.34 9.04 -2.60
N ALA A 190 5.74 8.22 -1.74
CA ALA A 190 4.62 7.36 -2.12
C ALA A 190 3.43 8.17 -2.65
N ASP A 191 2.83 7.70 -3.74
CA ASP A 191 1.61 8.25 -4.31
C ASP A 191 0.36 7.63 -3.70
N VAL A 192 -0.81 8.17 -4.06
CA VAL A 192 -2.10 7.72 -3.54
C VAL A 192 -2.33 6.24 -3.85
N SER A 193 -2.01 5.78 -5.05
CA SER A 193 -2.19 4.37 -5.43
C SER A 193 -1.27 3.42 -4.66
N SER A 194 -0.04 3.83 -4.33
CA SER A 194 0.88 3.08 -3.47
C SER A 194 0.34 2.91 -2.06
N VAL A 195 -0.19 4.00 -1.47
CA VAL A 195 -0.77 3.99 -0.12
C VAL A 195 -2.01 3.10 -0.07
N VAL A 196 -2.91 3.25 -1.04
CA VAL A 196 -4.12 2.41 -1.13
C VAL A 196 -3.75 0.93 -1.27
N ALA A 197 -2.81 0.61 -2.18
CA ALA A 197 -2.38 -0.77 -2.40
C ALA A 197 -1.78 -1.40 -1.13
N LEU A 198 -0.94 -0.65 -0.40
CA LEU A 198 -0.35 -1.10 0.86
C LEU A 198 -1.43 -1.34 1.93
N LEU A 199 -2.29 -0.36 2.19
CA LEU A 199 -3.28 -0.42 3.26
C LEU A 199 -4.36 -1.49 3.00
N GLU A 200 -4.86 -1.60 1.78
CA GLU A 200 -5.79 -2.67 1.41
C GLU A 200 -5.15 -4.05 1.51
N GLY A 201 -3.90 -4.18 1.08
CA GLY A 201 -3.13 -5.40 1.23
C GLY A 201 -3.02 -5.83 2.68
N LEU A 202 -2.67 -4.92 3.57
CA LEU A 202 -2.58 -5.15 5.02
C LEU A 202 -3.96 -5.34 5.69
N GLY A 203 -5.05 -5.10 4.96
CA GLY A 203 -6.41 -5.39 5.41
C GLY A 203 -6.94 -4.43 6.45
N VAL A 204 -6.69 -3.12 6.29
CA VAL A 204 -7.34 -2.09 7.11
C VAL A 204 -8.85 -2.05 6.82
N ASP A 205 -9.65 -1.66 7.81
CA ASP A 205 -11.10 -1.60 7.69
C ASP A 205 -11.59 -0.30 7.00
N ALA A 206 -10.80 0.77 7.07
CA ALA A 206 -11.01 2.04 6.36
C ALA A 206 -9.67 2.77 6.18
N LEU A 207 -9.53 3.53 5.11
CA LEU A 207 -8.32 4.32 4.83
C LEU A 207 -8.67 5.74 4.40
N GLY A 208 -7.72 6.66 4.44
CA GLY A 208 -7.99 8.01 3.97
C GLY A 208 -6.91 9.02 4.27
N ILE A 209 -7.35 10.26 4.44
CA ILE A 209 -6.50 11.43 4.63
C ILE A 209 -6.94 12.28 5.81
N ASN A 210 -5.98 12.86 6.50
CA ASN A 210 -6.24 13.84 7.55
C ASN A 210 -5.14 14.90 7.59
N CYS A 211 -5.41 16.03 8.26
CA CYS A 211 -4.45 17.10 8.53
C CYS A 211 -3.79 17.70 7.27
N ALA A 212 -2.72 18.47 7.44
CA ALA A 212 -1.91 19.18 6.43
C ALA A 212 -2.67 20.19 5.56
N MET A 213 -3.85 19.86 5.06
CA MET A 213 -4.64 20.64 4.11
C MET A 213 -6.03 20.98 4.64
N GLY A 214 -6.65 22.03 4.08
CA GLY A 214 -8.06 22.32 4.25
C GLY A 214 -8.96 21.42 3.38
N PRO A 215 -10.29 21.50 3.57
CA PRO A 215 -11.21 20.61 2.86
C PRO A 215 -11.20 20.80 1.34
N LYS A 216 -10.94 22.00 0.85
CA LYS A 216 -10.85 22.31 -0.58
C LYS A 216 -9.62 21.64 -1.24
N GLU A 217 -8.49 21.75 -0.59
CA GLU A 217 -7.21 21.24 -1.08
C GLU A 217 -7.17 19.70 -1.07
N MET A 218 -7.99 19.05 -0.25
CA MET A 218 -8.10 17.59 -0.20
C MET A 218 -8.91 16.97 -1.36
N LEU A 219 -9.72 17.74 -2.09
CA LEU A 219 -10.59 17.21 -3.16
C LEU A 219 -9.82 16.44 -4.25
N PRO A 220 -8.68 16.95 -4.79
CA PRO A 220 -7.93 16.21 -5.80
C PRO A 220 -7.30 14.90 -5.31
N VAL A 221 -6.96 14.82 -4.02
CA VAL A 221 -6.45 13.58 -3.40
C VAL A 221 -7.59 12.58 -3.21
N LEU A 222 -8.76 13.07 -2.79
CA LEU A 222 -9.96 12.25 -2.64
C LEU A 222 -10.40 11.61 -3.96
N GLU A 223 -10.31 12.32 -5.09
CA GLU A 223 -10.59 11.76 -6.42
C GLU A 223 -9.73 10.52 -6.72
N GLU A 224 -8.44 10.57 -6.40
CA GLU A 224 -7.55 9.42 -6.58
C GLU A 224 -7.81 8.30 -5.56
N LEU A 225 -8.12 8.63 -4.30
CA LEU A 225 -8.52 7.62 -3.32
C LEU A 225 -9.75 6.85 -3.80
N ILE A 226 -10.78 7.55 -4.29
CA ILE A 226 -12.02 6.94 -4.82
C ILE A 226 -11.73 6.06 -6.04
N LYS A 227 -10.78 6.47 -6.89
CA LYS A 227 -10.39 5.70 -8.07
C LYS A 227 -9.80 4.35 -7.72
N TYR A 228 -8.98 4.27 -6.66
CA TYR A 228 -8.21 3.07 -6.35
C TYR A 228 -8.74 2.26 -5.16
N SER A 229 -9.45 2.90 -4.21
CA SER A 229 -9.88 2.23 -2.98
C SER A 229 -11.12 1.36 -3.15
N SER A 230 -11.05 0.14 -2.61
CA SER A 230 -12.15 -0.81 -2.44
C SER A 230 -12.68 -0.86 -1.00
N VAL A 231 -12.15 -0.01 -0.12
CA VAL A 231 -12.59 0.11 1.28
C VAL A 231 -13.10 1.52 1.59
N PRO A 232 -13.88 1.68 2.67
CA PRO A 232 -14.43 2.97 3.09
C PRO A 232 -13.37 4.06 3.23
N ILE A 233 -13.67 5.27 2.75
CA ILE A 233 -12.73 6.40 2.74
C ILE A 233 -13.03 7.37 3.88
N ILE A 234 -11.95 7.75 4.59
CA ILE A 234 -11.93 8.70 5.71
C ILE A 234 -11.37 10.04 5.23
N VAL A 235 -12.04 11.15 5.56
CA VAL A 235 -11.53 12.50 5.28
C VAL A 235 -11.69 13.38 6.52
N LYS A 236 -10.57 13.86 7.07
CA LYS A 236 -10.50 14.71 8.27
C LYS A 236 -9.61 15.94 8.00
N PRO A 237 -10.11 16.99 7.32
CA PRO A 237 -9.31 18.18 7.00
C PRO A 237 -9.12 19.10 8.19
N ASN A 238 -8.12 19.99 8.10
CA ASN A 238 -8.00 21.15 8.97
C ASN A 238 -9.10 22.18 8.65
N ALA A 239 -9.36 23.12 9.56
CA ALA A 239 -10.23 24.25 9.31
C ALA A 239 -9.55 25.30 8.38
N GLY A 240 -8.97 24.84 7.28
CA GLY A 240 -8.16 25.61 6.33
C GLY A 240 -6.65 25.36 6.48
N LEU A 241 -5.85 26.13 5.75
CA LEU A 241 -4.40 26.08 5.89
C LEU A 241 -3.94 26.83 7.14
N PRO A 242 -2.91 26.34 7.87
CA PRO A 242 -2.40 27.03 9.05
C PRO A 242 -1.82 28.40 8.68
N LYS A 243 -2.28 29.45 9.34
CA LYS A 243 -1.81 30.82 9.21
C LYS A 243 -1.18 31.31 10.49
N GLN A 244 -0.26 32.27 10.41
CA GLN A 244 0.39 32.86 11.57
C GLN A 244 -0.08 34.30 11.79
N ARG A 245 -0.47 34.60 13.02
CA ARG A 245 -0.79 35.95 13.46
C ARG A 245 -0.33 36.15 14.92
N ASP A 246 0.45 37.17 15.17
CA ASP A 246 0.97 37.50 16.51
C ASP A 246 1.70 36.31 17.20
N GLY A 247 2.42 35.48 16.38
CA GLY A 247 3.13 34.31 16.88
C GLY A 247 2.25 33.09 17.21
N LYS A 248 0.95 33.17 16.91
CA LYS A 248 0.00 32.05 17.09
C LYS A 248 -0.50 31.52 15.76
N THR A 249 -0.66 30.22 15.69
CA THR A 249 -1.31 29.56 14.54
C THR A 249 -2.82 29.72 14.65
N TYR A 250 -3.47 30.10 13.54
CA TYR A 250 -4.93 30.15 13.43
C TYR A 250 -5.38 29.56 12.09
N TYR A 251 -6.65 29.24 12.03
CA TYR A 251 -7.32 28.67 10.86
C TYR A 251 -8.52 29.56 10.51
N ASP A 252 -8.84 29.74 9.24
CA ASP A 252 -9.79 30.77 8.79
C ASP A 252 -10.98 30.24 7.97
N VAL A 253 -11.13 28.94 7.82
CA VAL A 253 -12.32 28.34 7.24
C VAL A 253 -13.41 28.29 8.30
N THR A 254 -14.53 28.97 8.01
CA THR A 254 -15.68 29.04 8.93
C THR A 254 -16.44 27.71 8.99
N GLU A 255 -17.27 27.55 10.03
CA GLU A 255 -18.08 26.35 10.25
C GLU A 255 -19.00 26.04 9.05
N ASP A 256 -19.65 27.07 8.49
CA ASP A 256 -20.54 26.93 7.35
C ASP A 256 -19.80 26.58 6.05
N GLU A 257 -18.65 27.19 5.82
CA GLU A 257 -17.78 26.89 4.68
C GLU A 257 -17.21 25.48 4.80
N PHE A 258 -16.72 25.11 5.97
CA PHE A 258 -16.24 23.77 6.27
C PHE A 258 -17.35 22.72 5.97
N ALA A 259 -18.54 22.94 6.53
CA ALA A 259 -19.66 22.02 6.31
C ALA A 259 -20.06 21.90 4.84
N ALA A 260 -19.94 22.99 4.06
CA ALA A 260 -20.23 22.97 2.62
C ALA A 260 -19.26 22.08 1.83
N TYR A 261 -17.96 22.19 2.11
CA TYR A 261 -16.96 21.30 1.49
C TYR A 261 -17.12 19.86 1.96
N MET A 262 -17.45 19.62 3.24
CA MET A 262 -17.66 18.27 3.74
C MET A 262 -18.86 17.58 3.09
N GLU A 263 -19.93 18.32 2.79
CA GLU A 263 -21.05 17.80 1.99
C GLU A 263 -20.60 17.40 0.56
N GLN A 264 -19.75 18.20 -0.08
CA GLN A 264 -19.16 17.86 -1.37
C GLN A 264 -18.30 16.58 -1.26
N ILE A 265 -17.47 16.46 -0.24
CA ILE A 265 -16.61 15.32 0.03
C ILE A 265 -17.44 14.03 0.20
N VAL A 266 -18.56 14.10 0.93
CA VAL A 266 -19.49 12.95 1.06
C VAL A 266 -20.10 12.56 -0.28
N ARG A 267 -20.57 13.55 -1.06
CA ARG A 267 -21.13 13.32 -2.41
C ARG A 267 -20.11 12.73 -3.39
N MET A 268 -18.82 12.95 -3.19
CA MET A 268 -17.76 12.32 -3.97
C MET A 268 -17.53 10.86 -3.58
N GLY A 269 -17.78 10.46 -2.33
CA GLY A 269 -17.65 9.05 -1.92
C GLY A 269 -16.96 8.81 -0.57
N ALA A 270 -16.62 9.85 0.20
CA ALA A 270 -16.19 9.65 1.58
C ALA A 270 -17.39 9.28 2.45
N CYS A 271 -17.23 8.25 3.30
CA CYS A 271 -18.30 7.79 4.20
C CYS A 271 -17.92 7.86 5.68
N VAL A 272 -16.70 8.26 6.00
CA VAL A 272 -16.25 8.58 7.36
C VAL A 272 -15.61 9.96 7.32
N ILE A 273 -16.20 10.93 7.98
CA ILE A 273 -15.78 12.32 7.91
C ILE A 273 -15.57 12.91 9.30
N GLY A 274 -14.73 13.91 9.40
CA GLY A 274 -14.45 14.60 10.67
C GLY A 274 -13.62 15.84 10.46
N GLY A 275 -13.00 16.31 11.53
CA GLY A 275 -12.07 17.42 11.49
C GLY A 275 -10.69 17.05 12.01
N CYS A 276 -9.71 17.93 11.77
CA CYS A 276 -8.38 17.86 12.35
C CYS A 276 -8.03 19.25 12.93
N CYS A 277 -6.81 19.74 12.80
CA CYS A 277 -6.35 20.99 13.41
C CYS A 277 -7.27 22.18 13.08
N GLY A 278 -7.56 22.99 14.10
CA GLY A 278 -8.40 24.20 14.00
C GLY A 278 -9.91 23.93 13.96
N THR A 279 -10.37 22.70 13.81
CA THR A 279 -11.80 22.39 13.90
C THR A 279 -12.27 22.30 15.35
N THR A 280 -13.46 22.83 15.62
CA THR A 280 -14.09 22.91 16.93
C THR A 280 -15.38 22.10 16.98
N PRO A 281 -16.01 21.91 18.15
CA PRO A 281 -17.33 21.31 18.24
C PRO A 281 -18.39 21.99 17.35
N GLU A 282 -18.27 23.30 17.10
CA GLU A 282 -19.18 24.05 16.22
C GLU A 282 -19.02 23.63 14.75
N HIS A 283 -17.78 23.41 14.28
CA HIS A 283 -17.52 22.87 12.94
C HIS A 283 -18.16 21.49 12.77
N ILE A 284 -18.01 20.60 13.77
CA ILE A 284 -18.59 19.25 13.72
C ILE A 284 -20.12 19.32 13.74
N ARG A 285 -20.71 20.21 14.54
CA ARG A 285 -22.17 20.40 14.59
C ARG A 285 -22.71 20.91 13.27
N ALA A 286 -22.07 21.88 12.64
CA ALA A 286 -22.44 22.41 11.32
C ALA A 286 -22.32 21.32 10.23
N MET A 287 -21.21 20.59 10.23
CA MET A 287 -20.99 19.45 9.34
C MET A 287 -22.05 18.36 9.53
N ARG A 288 -22.32 17.94 10.77
CA ARG A 288 -23.36 16.92 11.09
C ARG A 288 -24.72 17.35 10.54
N LYS A 289 -25.17 18.55 10.87
CA LYS A 289 -26.46 19.11 10.44
C LYS A 289 -26.60 19.13 8.91
N ARG A 290 -25.51 19.43 8.21
CA ARG A 290 -25.53 19.54 6.74
C ARG A 290 -25.45 18.18 6.03
N CYS A 291 -24.71 17.23 6.59
CA CYS A 291 -24.40 15.97 5.95
C CYS A 291 -25.27 14.78 6.42
N GLU A 292 -26.00 14.89 7.54
CA GLU A 292 -26.75 13.75 8.14
C GLU A 292 -27.73 13.06 7.21
N ASN A 293 -28.28 13.79 6.21
CA ASN A 293 -29.21 13.26 5.22
C ASN A 293 -28.57 13.11 3.82
N ALA A 294 -27.23 13.20 3.73
CA ALA A 294 -26.54 13.04 2.46
C ALA A 294 -26.63 11.59 1.97
N GLU A 295 -26.93 11.39 0.70
CA GLU A 295 -26.91 10.08 0.08
C GLU A 295 -25.47 9.61 -0.09
N LEU A 296 -25.15 8.43 0.44
CA LEU A 296 -23.83 7.85 0.35
C LEU A 296 -23.59 7.23 -1.02
N VAL A 297 -22.39 7.45 -1.54
CA VAL A 297 -21.90 6.71 -2.70
C VAL A 297 -21.43 5.31 -2.24
N PRO A 298 -21.97 4.22 -2.83
CA PRO A 298 -21.57 2.88 -2.45
C PRO A 298 -20.08 2.64 -2.69
N VAL A 299 -19.41 2.01 -1.72
CA VAL A 299 -18.03 1.52 -1.90
C VAL A 299 -18.04 0.40 -2.94
N THR A 300 -17.24 0.55 -3.99
CA THR A 300 -17.16 -0.44 -5.08
C THR A 300 -15.81 -1.13 -5.08
N GLU A 301 -15.81 -2.44 -5.32
CA GLU A 301 -14.58 -3.22 -5.52
C GLU A 301 -13.83 -2.69 -6.75
N LYS A 302 -12.52 -2.57 -6.64
CA LYS A 302 -11.62 -2.17 -7.72
C LYS A 302 -10.76 -3.37 -8.13
N GLU A 303 -10.63 -3.57 -9.43
CA GLU A 303 -9.96 -4.76 -10.00
C GLU A 303 -8.49 -4.50 -10.38
N PHE A 304 -7.89 -3.41 -9.90
CA PHE A 304 -6.49 -3.11 -10.19
C PHE A 304 -5.55 -4.06 -9.45
N THR A 305 -4.67 -4.73 -10.18
CA THR A 305 -3.52 -5.43 -9.62
C THR A 305 -2.38 -4.43 -9.47
N VAL A 306 -2.05 -4.08 -8.24
CA VAL A 306 -1.06 -3.03 -7.95
C VAL A 306 0.04 -3.60 -7.06
N VAL A 307 1.30 -3.43 -7.47
CA VAL A 307 2.48 -3.58 -6.62
C VAL A 307 3.08 -2.21 -6.38
N SER A 308 3.70 -1.99 -5.23
CA SER A 308 4.27 -0.68 -4.90
C SER A 308 5.57 -0.80 -4.12
N SER A 309 6.38 0.24 -4.24
CA SER A 309 7.50 0.56 -3.35
C SER A 309 7.14 1.76 -2.47
N TYR A 310 8.13 2.26 -1.73
CA TYR A 310 8.00 3.51 -0.98
C TYR A 310 7.82 4.76 -1.88
N GLY A 311 8.17 4.68 -3.17
CA GLY A 311 8.22 5.84 -4.08
C GLY A 311 7.16 5.84 -5.17
N GLN A 312 6.72 4.67 -5.61
CA GLN A 312 5.79 4.55 -6.74
C GLN A 312 5.04 3.22 -6.76
N SER A 313 3.93 3.21 -7.51
CA SER A 313 3.16 2.01 -7.81
C SER A 313 3.34 1.57 -9.26
N VAL A 314 3.12 0.27 -9.51
CA VAL A 314 3.03 -0.33 -10.83
C VAL A 314 1.71 -1.08 -10.94
N ILE A 315 0.87 -0.65 -11.89
CA ILE A 315 -0.40 -1.29 -12.19
C ILE A 315 -0.18 -2.30 -13.32
N LEU A 316 -0.54 -3.56 -13.06
CA LEU A 316 -0.50 -4.63 -14.06
C LEU A 316 -1.81 -4.64 -14.87
N GLY A 317 -1.72 -5.02 -16.14
CA GLY A 317 -2.87 -5.07 -17.05
C GLY A 317 -3.02 -3.83 -17.93
N GLU A 318 -2.31 -2.74 -17.63
CA GLU A 318 -2.21 -1.56 -18.49
C GLU A 318 -0.95 -1.67 -19.37
N GLY A 319 -1.01 -2.50 -20.40
CA GLY A 319 0.16 -2.92 -21.19
C GLY A 319 1.05 -3.91 -20.43
N SER A 320 2.08 -4.41 -21.08
CA SER A 320 3.02 -5.36 -20.45
C SER A 320 4.10 -4.60 -19.67
N LYS A 321 4.35 -5.02 -18.43
CA LYS A 321 5.41 -4.46 -17.58
C LYS A 321 6.69 -5.30 -17.69
N ILE A 322 7.82 -4.71 -17.34
CA ILE A 322 9.13 -5.37 -17.36
C ILE A 322 9.53 -5.68 -15.92
N ILE A 323 9.76 -6.95 -15.63
CA ILE A 323 10.37 -7.44 -14.39
C ILE A 323 11.82 -7.78 -14.71
N GLY A 324 12.76 -7.07 -14.09
CA GLY A 324 14.20 -7.27 -14.34
C GLY A 324 14.73 -8.53 -13.67
N GLU A 325 15.31 -9.45 -14.44
CA GLU A 325 15.74 -10.79 -14.01
C GLU A 325 17.20 -10.90 -13.51
N ARG A 326 17.94 -9.79 -13.38
CA ARG A 326 19.39 -9.86 -13.19
C ARG A 326 19.82 -10.20 -11.77
N ILE A 327 19.04 -9.86 -10.76
CA ILE A 327 19.30 -10.20 -9.35
C ILE A 327 18.76 -11.63 -9.09
N ASN A 328 19.38 -12.61 -9.72
CA ASN A 328 19.01 -14.02 -9.62
C ASN A 328 20.22 -14.88 -10.00
N PRO A 329 20.62 -15.88 -9.18
CA PRO A 329 21.82 -16.70 -9.40
C PRO A 329 21.71 -17.66 -10.58
N THR A 330 20.50 -17.94 -11.10
CA THR A 330 20.28 -18.93 -12.15
C THR A 330 21.03 -18.58 -13.44
N GLY A 331 21.98 -19.41 -13.84
CA GLY A 331 22.78 -19.21 -15.06
C GLY A 331 23.84 -18.11 -15.00
N LYS A 332 24.00 -17.39 -13.88
CA LYS A 332 24.87 -16.20 -13.77
C LYS A 332 26.05 -16.44 -12.82
N LYS A 333 27.21 -16.82 -13.38
CA LYS A 333 28.43 -17.17 -12.59
C LYS A 333 28.91 -16.02 -11.70
N ARG A 334 28.96 -14.77 -12.24
CA ARG A 334 29.41 -13.60 -11.47
C ARG A 334 28.47 -13.28 -10.33
N PHE A 335 27.16 -13.38 -10.53
CA PHE A 335 26.18 -13.14 -9.48
C PHE A 335 26.27 -14.19 -8.36
N LYS A 336 26.44 -15.48 -8.73
CA LYS A 336 26.71 -16.54 -7.73
C LYS A 336 27.95 -16.27 -6.90
N GLN A 337 29.01 -15.75 -7.53
CA GLN A 337 30.22 -15.36 -6.83
C GLN A 337 29.97 -14.18 -5.87
N ALA A 338 29.24 -13.16 -6.33
CA ALA A 338 28.90 -12.00 -5.51
C ALA A 338 28.12 -12.41 -4.24
N LEU A 339 27.14 -13.31 -4.36
CA LEU A 339 26.42 -13.85 -3.20
C LEU A 339 27.36 -14.57 -2.22
N LYS A 340 28.29 -15.40 -2.72
CA LYS A 340 29.26 -16.13 -1.88
C LYS A 340 30.28 -15.24 -1.20
N GLU A 341 30.70 -14.17 -1.87
CA GLU A 341 31.67 -13.19 -1.37
C GLU A 341 31.01 -12.05 -0.58
N HIS A 342 29.66 -12.06 -0.48
CA HIS A 342 28.89 -10.99 0.15
C HIS A 342 29.17 -9.61 -0.49
N ASP A 343 29.30 -9.58 -1.85
CA ASP A 343 29.56 -8.37 -2.63
C ASP A 343 28.23 -7.63 -2.89
N LEU A 344 27.74 -6.96 -1.85
CA LEU A 344 26.47 -6.19 -1.90
C LEU A 344 26.54 -5.07 -2.95
N ASP A 345 27.69 -4.41 -3.10
CA ASP A 345 27.87 -3.36 -4.08
C ASP A 345 27.57 -3.83 -5.51
N TYR A 346 27.96 -5.07 -5.84
CA TYR A 346 27.63 -5.64 -7.15
C TYR A 346 26.14 -5.89 -7.29
N ILE A 347 25.49 -6.41 -6.25
CA ILE A 347 24.05 -6.69 -6.26
C ILE A 347 23.25 -5.39 -6.44
N LEU A 348 23.61 -4.35 -5.68
CA LEU A 348 22.96 -3.04 -5.75
C LEU A 348 23.14 -2.37 -7.13
N ARG A 349 24.34 -2.47 -7.72
CA ARG A 349 24.58 -2.00 -9.09
C ARG A 349 23.73 -2.72 -10.13
N GLU A 350 23.50 -4.02 -9.99
CA GLU A 350 22.57 -4.75 -10.87
C GLU A 350 21.14 -4.20 -10.75
N GLY A 351 20.70 -3.83 -9.54
CA GLY A 351 19.40 -3.20 -9.31
C GLY A 351 19.28 -1.86 -10.00
N ILE A 352 20.21 -0.94 -9.74
CA ILE A 352 20.28 0.40 -10.33
C ILE A 352 20.31 0.30 -11.86
N THR A 353 21.19 -0.55 -12.41
CA THR A 353 21.34 -0.72 -13.85
C THR A 353 20.03 -1.15 -14.51
N GLN A 354 19.31 -2.09 -13.91
CA GLN A 354 18.03 -2.55 -14.46
C GLN A 354 16.94 -1.48 -14.40
N GLN A 355 16.87 -0.71 -13.30
CA GLN A 355 15.97 0.44 -13.21
C GLN A 355 16.27 1.47 -14.30
N ASP A 356 17.54 1.85 -14.49
CA ASP A 356 17.98 2.82 -15.51
C ASP A 356 17.70 2.33 -16.94
N GLN A 357 17.67 1.02 -17.15
CA GLN A 357 17.34 0.40 -18.43
C GLN A 357 15.84 0.23 -18.66
N GLY A 358 14.99 0.59 -17.71
CA GLY A 358 13.55 0.63 -17.85
C GLY A 358 12.82 -0.56 -17.27
N ALA A 359 13.39 -1.30 -16.31
CA ALA A 359 12.64 -2.23 -15.50
C ALA A 359 11.58 -1.48 -14.67
N HIS A 360 10.39 -2.05 -14.58
CA HIS A 360 9.30 -1.52 -13.74
C HIS A 360 9.29 -2.17 -12.37
N ILE A 361 9.77 -3.41 -12.27
CA ILE A 361 9.84 -4.24 -11.06
C ILE A 361 11.18 -4.96 -11.11
N LEU A 362 11.80 -5.27 -9.96
CA LEU A 362 13.01 -6.10 -9.89
C LEU A 362 12.68 -7.45 -9.25
N ASP A 363 13.04 -8.53 -9.96
CA ASP A 363 13.07 -9.88 -9.40
C ASP A 363 14.30 -10.04 -8.52
N VAL A 364 14.11 -10.46 -7.26
CA VAL A 364 15.17 -10.59 -6.25
C VAL A 364 15.20 -12.01 -5.74
N ASN A 365 16.22 -12.76 -6.14
CA ASN A 365 16.51 -14.12 -5.70
C ASN A 365 17.97 -14.23 -5.25
N VAL A 366 18.19 -14.66 -4.02
CA VAL A 366 19.53 -14.86 -3.42
C VAL A 366 19.78 -16.31 -3.04
N GLY A 367 18.88 -17.23 -3.41
CA GLY A 367 18.95 -18.65 -3.05
C GLY A 367 20.14 -19.38 -3.67
N LEU A 368 21.06 -19.82 -2.83
CA LEU A 368 22.18 -20.69 -3.19
C LEU A 368 22.40 -21.74 -2.10
N PRO A 369 22.86 -22.96 -2.44
CA PRO A 369 23.38 -23.89 -1.45
C PRO A 369 24.48 -23.24 -0.61
N ASP A 370 24.53 -23.58 0.67
CA ASP A 370 25.55 -23.14 1.64
C ASP A 370 25.52 -21.63 2.01
N ILE A 371 24.41 -20.93 1.76
CA ILE A 371 24.18 -19.55 2.19
C ILE A 371 23.00 -19.50 3.16
N ASP A 372 23.06 -18.62 4.17
CA ASP A 372 21.91 -18.26 4.99
C ASP A 372 20.98 -17.35 4.17
N GLU A 373 20.10 -17.97 3.36
CA GLU A 373 19.18 -17.28 2.47
C GLU A 373 18.26 -16.30 3.23
N PRO A 374 17.64 -16.66 4.38
CA PRO A 374 16.81 -15.74 5.13
C PRO A 374 17.52 -14.46 5.58
N ALA A 375 18.75 -14.54 6.06
CA ALA A 375 19.52 -13.39 6.49
C ALA A 375 19.95 -12.53 5.29
N LEU A 376 20.44 -13.15 4.23
CA LEU A 376 20.90 -12.44 3.03
C LEU A 376 19.73 -11.80 2.27
N MET A 377 18.56 -12.45 2.19
CA MET A 377 17.38 -11.89 1.55
C MET A 377 16.89 -10.63 2.28
N GLU A 378 16.83 -10.67 3.60
CA GLU A 378 16.49 -9.53 4.43
C GLU A 378 17.43 -8.34 4.15
N GLU A 379 18.73 -8.57 4.20
CA GLU A 379 19.75 -7.55 3.97
C GLU A 379 19.69 -6.99 2.53
N VAL A 380 19.63 -7.84 1.51
CA VAL A 380 19.57 -7.41 0.11
C VAL A 380 18.29 -6.61 -0.17
N VAL A 381 17.14 -7.00 0.38
CA VAL A 381 15.89 -6.26 0.23
C VAL A 381 15.98 -4.90 0.94
N GLN A 382 16.57 -4.85 2.13
CA GLN A 382 16.76 -3.59 2.85
C GLN A 382 17.66 -2.62 2.08
N GLU A 383 18.81 -3.09 1.60
CA GLU A 383 19.79 -2.28 0.89
C GLU A 383 19.29 -1.85 -0.50
N LEU A 384 18.59 -2.70 -1.25
CA LEU A 384 17.98 -2.33 -2.53
C LEU A 384 17.01 -1.15 -2.37
N GLN A 385 16.21 -1.12 -1.32
CA GLN A 385 15.28 -0.02 -1.05
C GLN A 385 15.98 1.32 -0.78
N SER A 386 17.29 1.32 -0.50
CA SER A 386 18.08 2.55 -0.35
C SER A 386 18.51 3.16 -1.69
N VAL A 387 18.56 2.37 -2.76
CA VAL A 387 19.16 2.76 -4.04
C VAL A 387 18.20 2.70 -5.23
N VAL A 388 17.09 1.96 -5.14
CA VAL A 388 16.05 1.87 -6.17
C VAL A 388 14.69 2.23 -5.61
N ASN A 389 13.84 2.88 -6.44
CA ASN A 389 12.49 3.28 -6.05
C ASN A 389 11.38 2.49 -6.76
N ILE A 390 11.73 1.47 -7.55
CA ILE A 390 10.77 0.58 -8.20
C ILE A 390 10.41 -0.60 -7.29
N PRO A 391 9.20 -1.21 -7.44
CA PRO A 391 8.78 -2.36 -6.64
C PRO A 391 9.69 -3.58 -6.79
N LEU A 392 9.73 -4.40 -5.75
CA LEU A 392 10.47 -5.68 -5.76
C LEU A 392 9.49 -6.87 -5.88
N GLN A 393 9.96 -7.87 -6.61
CA GLN A 393 9.41 -9.22 -6.63
C GLN A 393 10.32 -10.10 -5.76
N ILE A 394 9.79 -10.62 -4.67
CA ILE A 394 10.51 -11.50 -3.75
C ILE A 394 10.43 -12.92 -4.30
N ASP A 395 11.55 -13.43 -4.82
CA ASP A 395 11.65 -14.73 -5.47
C ASP A 395 12.41 -15.72 -4.58
N THR A 396 11.68 -16.56 -3.87
CA THR A 396 12.25 -17.60 -3.02
C THR A 396 11.24 -18.72 -2.75
N VAL A 397 11.75 -19.92 -2.50
CA VAL A 397 10.98 -21.07 -2.01
C VAL A 397 11.14 -21.28 -0.50
N ASP A 398 12.06 -20.56 0.13
CA ASP A 398 12.26 -20.60 1.58
C ASP A 398 11.25 -19.70 2.29
N GLU A 399 10.39 -20.30 3.11
CA GLU A 399 9.32 -19.61 3.84
C GLU A 399 9.87 -18.52 4.78
N LYS A 400 11.01 -18.78 5.44
CA LYS A 400 11.62 -17.82 6.36
C LYS A 400 12.24 -16.64 5.62
N ALA A 401 12.89 -16.90 4.48
CA ALA A 401 13.45 -15.85 3.63
C ALA A 401 12.32 -14.96 3.08
N MET A 402 11.20 -15.58 2.64
CA MET A 402 10.03 -14.86 2.18
C MET A 402 9.43 -13.99 3.30
N GLU A 403 9.23 -14.56 4.49
CA GLU A 403 8.65 -13.81 5.62
C GLU A 403 9.52 -12.63 6.03
N LYS A 404 10.84 -12.82 6.19
CA LYS A 404 11.75 -11.75 6.54
C LYS A 404 11.76 -10.62 5.52
N ALA A 405 11.84 -10.95 4.23
CA ALA A 405 11.78 -9.98 3.15
C ALA A 405 10.46 -9.20 3.14
N LEU A 406 9.33 -9.89 3.22
CA LEU A 406 8.01 -9.25 3.21
C LEU A 406 7.80 -8.36 4.45
N ARG A 407 8.35 -8.72 5.60
CA ARG A 407 8.23 -7.94 6.81
C ARG A 407 8.86 -6.56 6.69
N ILE A 408 10.09 -6.49 6.17
CA ILE A 408 10.86 -5.23 6.08
C ILE A 408 10.68 -4.49 4.74
N TYR A 409 9.92 -5.05 3.81
CA TYR A 409 9.68 -4.41 2.52
C TYR A 409 8.71 -3.22 2.65
N ASN A 410 9.12 -2.03 2.24
CA ASN A 410 8.33 -0.81 2.27
C ASN A 410 7.47 -0.69 1.00
N GLY A 411 6.28 -1.23 1.04
CA GLY A 411 5.32 -1.26 -0.06
C GLY A 411 4.52 -2.56 -0.12
N LYS A 412 3.80 -2.75 -1.23
CA LYS A 412 3.09 -3.99 -1.57
C LYS A 412 3.95 -4.80 -2.55
N ALA A 413 4.64 -5.81 -2.05
CA ALA A 413 5.55 -6.65 -2.83
C ALA A 413 4.83 -7.56 -3.83
N MET A 414 5.54 -7.98 -4.87
CA MET A 414 5.19 -9.15 -5.66
C MET A 414 5.89 -10.38 -5.07
N VAL A 415 5.20 -11.52 -4.98
CA VAL A 415 5.70 -12.75 -4.35
C VAL A 415 5.81 -13.85 -5.40
N ASN A 416 7.01 -14.34 -5.63
CA ASN A 416 7.32 -15.42 -6.57
C ASN A 416 7.82 -16.64 -5.78
N SER A 417 7.07 -17.70 -5.58
CA SER A 417 5.76 -17.99 -6.15
C SER A 417 5.00 -19.02 -5.29
N VAL A 418 3.75 -19.22 -5.63
CA VAL A 418 2.96 -20.36 -5.19
C VAL A 418 2.70 -21.28 -6.38
N SER A 419 2.61 -22.60 -6.16
CA SER A 419 2.15 -23.53 -7.17
C SER A 419 0.78 -24.10 -6.83
N GLY A 420 0.15 -24.85 -7.74
CA GLY A 420 -1.10 -25.56 -7.50
C GLY A 420 -0.98 -26.73 -6.49
N LYS A 421 0.22 -26.98 -5.94
CA LYS A 421 0.43 -27.97 -4.87
C LYS A 421 -0.18 -27.47 -3.56
N LYS A 422 -0.87 -28.36 -2.87
CA LYS A 422 -1.52 -28.03 -1.60
C LYS A 422 -0.52 -27.46 -0.57
N GLU A 423 0.62 -28.12 -0.40
CA GLU A 423 1.66 -27.69 0.54
C GLU A 423 2.19 -26.27 0.22
N SER A 424 2.40 -25.95 -1.07
CA SER A 424 2.85 -24.63 -1.50
C SER A 424 1.84 -23.54 -1.13
N MET A 425 0.54 -23.78 -1.38
CA MET A 425 -0.52 -22.82 -1.07
C MET A 425 -0.69 -22.62 0.44
N GLU A 426 -0.59 -23.70 1.24
CA GLU A 426 -0.70 -23.63 2.70
C GLU A 426 0.46 -22.87 3.35
N LYS A 427 1.66 -22.86 2.74
CA LYS A 427 2.82 -22.10 3.22
C LYS A 427 2.80 -20.63 2.78
N VAL A 428 2.54 -20.38 1.51
CA VAL A 428 2.71 -19.04 0.91
C VAL A 428 1.50 -18.12 1.17
N PHE A 429 0.26 -18.61 1.06
CA PHE A 429 -0.92 -17.75 1.21
C PHE A 429 -1.06 -17.06 2.56
N PRO A 430 -0.73 -17.70 3.71
CA PRO A 430 -0.73 -16.99 4.99
C PRO A 430 0.21 -15.78 5.01
N LEU A 431 1.41 -15.90 4.43
CA LEU A 431 2.38 -14.80 4.34
C LEU A 431 1.88 -13.70 3.41
N VAL A 432 1.36 -14.06 2.23
CA VAL A 432 0.76 -13.10 1.29
C VAL A 432 -0.39 -12.35 1.94
N LYS A 433 -1.27 -13.05 2.68
CA LYS A 433 -2.38 -12.42 3.39
C LYS A 433 -1.91 -11.50 4.52
N LYS A 434 -0.91 -11.93 5.27
CA LYS A 434 -0.35 -11.18 6.41
C LYS A 434 0.28 -9.85 5.97
N TYR A 435 1.09 -9.89 4.92
CA TYR A 435 1.86 -8.74 4.43
C TYR A 435 1.23 -8.02 3.22
N GLY A 436 0.17 -8.56 2.67
CA GLY A 436 -0.63 -7.90 1.65
C GLY A 436 -0.04 -7.93 0.25
N GLY A 437 0.80 -8.91 -0.10
CA GLY A 437 1.48 -9.00 -1.39
C GLY A 437 0.56 -9.38 -2.56
N VAL A 438 1.07 -9.20 -3.78
CA VAL A 438 0.54 -9.81 -5.02
C VAL A 438 1.30 -11.10 -5.30
N VAL A 439 0.61 -12.24 -5.42
CA VAL A 439 1.26 -13.54 -5.55
C VAL A 439 1.22 -14.07 -6.98
N ILE A 440 2.37 -14.61 -7.44
CA ILE A 440 2.47 -15.35 -8.70
C ILE A 440 2.09 -16.81 -8.46
N GLY A 441 1.09 -17.29 -9.21
CA GLY A 441 0.67 -18.69 -9.24
C GLY A 441 1.23 -19.43 -10.44
N LEU A 442 2.07 -20.43 -10.20
CA LEU A 442 2.62 -21.29 -11.25
C LEU A 442 1.59 -22.36 -11.67
N THR A 443 1.35 -22.49 -12.96
CA THR A 443 0.41 -23.49 -13.51
C THR A 443 0.98 -24.92 -13.51
N LEU A 444 1.42 -25.38 -12.34
CA LEU A 444 1.88 -26.73 -12.04
C LEU A 444 1.33 -27.22 -10.72
N ASP A 445 1.15 -28.50 -10.53
CA ASP A 445 0.71 -29.13 -9.28
C ASP A 445 1.47 -30.42 -8.95
N GLU A 446 0.85 -31.31 -8.18
CA GLU A 446 1.43 -32.58 -7.76
C GLU A 446 1.80 -33.49 -8.91
N ASP A 447 1.05 -33.41 -10.04
CA ASP A 447 1.26 -34.20 -11.25
C ASP A 447 2.28 -33.55 -12.22
N GLY A 448 2.80 -32.35 -11.85
CA GLY A 448 3.77 -31.60 -12.64
C GLY A 448 3.14 -30.50 -13.50
N ILE A 449 3.76 -30.20 -14.64
CA ILE A 449 3.30 -29.16 -15.58
C ILE A 449 2.41 -29.82 -16.64
N PRO A 450 1.13 -29.40 -16.78
CA PRO A 450 0.27 -29.95 -17.84
C PRO A 450 0.80 -29.65 -19.24
N ALA A 451 0.68 -30.65 -20.12
CA ALA A 451 1.13 -30.55 -21.51
C ALA A 451 0.23 -29.66 -22.39
N ASP A 452 -0.98 -29.35 -21.94
CA ASP A 452 -1.98 -28.57 -22.67
C ASP A 452 -2.45 -27.32 -21.88
N ALA A 453 -3.10 -26.41 -22.59
CA ALA A 453 -3.64 -25.19 -22.01
C ALA A 453 -4.82 -25.47 -21.04
N ASP A 454 -5.64 -26.51 -21.31
CA ASP A 454 -6.76 -26.87 -20.43
C ASP A 454 -6.30 -27.24 -19.04
N GLY A 455 -5.25 -28.04 -18.93
CA GLY A 455 -4.65 -28.42 -17.66
C GLY A 455 -4.10 -27.21 -16.90
N ARG A 456 -3.39 -26.32 -17.60
CA ARG A 456 -2.82 -25.11 -16.99
C ARG A 456 -3.89 -24.15 -16.49
N VAL A 457 -4.96 -23.93 -17.25
CA VAL A 457 -6.11 -23.11 -16.84
C VAL A 457 -6.81 -23.71 -15.61
N ARG A 458 -7.03 -25.03 -15.56
CA ARG A 458 -7.60 -25.69 -14.37
C ARG A 458 -6.75 -25.51 -13.11
N ILE A 459 -5.41 -25.55 -13.22
CA ILE A 459 -4.54 -25.28 -12.09
C ILE A 459 -4.62 -23.81 -11.66
N ALA A 460 -4.67 -22.87 -12.60
CA ALA A 460 -4.87 -21.46 -12.29
C ALA A 460 -6.18 -21.23 -11.50
N GLU A 461 -7.29 -21.85 -11.95
CA GLU A 461 -8.56 -21.78 -11.22
C GLU A 461 -8.46 -22.39 -9.80
N LYS A 462 -7.74 -23.52 -9.63
CA LYS A 462 -7.48 -24.15 -8.34
C LYS A 462 -6.74 -23.19 -7.41
N ILE A 463 -5.71 -22.52 -7.90
CA ILE A 463 -4.93 -21.51 -7.15
C ILE A 463 -5.83 -20.35 -6.72
N ILE A 464 -6.57 -19.74 -7.65
CA ILE A 464 -7.45 -18.60 -7.38
C ILE A 464 -8.52 -18.96 -6.33
N LYS A 465 -9.25 -20.05 -6.54
CA LYS A 465 -10.29 -20.52 -5.60
C LYS A 465 -9.73 -20.86 -4.22
N THR A 466 -8.48 -21.31 -4.15
CA THR A 466 -7.83 -21.59 -2.86
C THR A 466 -7.40 -20.29 -2.19
N ALA A 467 -6.81 -19.35 -2.91
CA ALA A 467 -6.42 -18.04 -2.40
C ALA A 467 -7.61 -17.25 -1.81
N GLU A 468 -8.78 -17.32 -2.45
CA GLU A 468 -10.02 -16.72 -1.94
C GLU A 468 -10.41 -17.25 -0.55
N LYS A 469 -10.16 -18.53 -0.25
CA LYS A 469 -10.41 -19.11 1.08
C LYS A 469 -9.48 -18.55 2.16
N PHE A 470 -8.29 -18.10 1.77
CA PHE A 470 -7.36 -17.38 2.64
C PHE A 470 -7.66 -15.86 2.70
N GLY A 471 -8.69 -15.38 1.97
CA GLY A 471 -9.06 -13.97 1.91
C GLY A 471 -8.14 -13.14 1.03
N ILE A 472 -7.45 -13.75 0.06
CA ILE A 472 -6.68 -13.09 -0.98
C ILE A 472 -7.61 -12.90 -2.18
N LYS A 473 -7.73 -11.67 -2.66
CA LYS A 473 -8.63 -11.33 -3.78
C LYS A 473 -7.98 -11.69 -5.12
N LYS A 474 -8.81 -11.95 -6.14
CA LYS A 474 -8.33 -12.27 -7.50
C LYS A 474 -7.38 -11.19 -8.06
N LYS A 475 -7.62 -9.93 -7.76
CA LYS A 475 -6.75 -8.82 -8.17
C LYS A 475 -5.33 -8.88 -7.59
N ASP A 476 -5.12 -9.63 -6.51
CA ASP A 476 -3.82 -9.83 -5.86
C ASP A 476 -3.14 -11.14 -6.31
N ILE A 477 -3.61 -11.74 -7.41
CA ILE A 477 -3.08 -12.97 -7.99
C ILE A 477 -2.66 -12.68 -9.44
N VAL A 478 -1.47 -13.13 -9.80
CA VAL A 478 -0.95 -13.10 -11.17
C VAL A 478 -0.56 -14.54 -11.55
N ILE A 479 -0.91 -15.00 -12.74
CA ILE A 479 -0.66 -16.39 -13.13
C ILE A 479 0.51 -16.50 -14.11
N ASP A 480 1.49 -17.36 -13.80
CA ASP A 480 2.54 -17.76 -14.71
C ASP A 480 2.07 -18.95 -15.54
N ALA A 481 1.95 -18.71 -16.86
CA ALA A 481 1.55 -19.73 -17.82
C ALA A 481 2.65 -20.76 -18.10
N LEU A 482 3.86 -20.58 -17.58
CA LEU A 482 5.06 -21.40 -17.73
C LEU A 482 5.53 -21.55 -19.20
N ALA A 483 6.66 -20.93 -19.52
CA ALA A 483 7.33 -21.10 -20.82
C ALA A 483 8.24 -22.34 -20.79
N MET A 484 7.85 -23.37 -21.54
CA MET A 484 8.69 -24.56 -21.74
C MET A 484 9.59 -24.36 -22.94
N THR A 485 10.83 -24.86 -22.84
CA THR A 485 11.80 -24.68 -23.92
C THR A 485 11.43 -25.48 -25.17
N ILE A 486 11.39 -24.82 -26.33
CA ILE A 486 11.01 -25.45 -27.60
C ILE A 486 12.04 -26.47 -28.10
N SER A 487 13.26 -26.51 -27.54
CA SER A 487 14.25 -27.52 -27.84
C SER A 487 13.90 -28.92 -27.31
N SER A 488 13.12 -29.00 -26.23
CA SER A 488 12.62 -30.25 -25.65
C SER A 488 11.12 -30.47 -25.90
N GLU A 489 10.36 -29.36 -25.97
CA GLU A 489 8.90 -29.38 -26.16
C GLU A 489 8.50 -28.52 -27.37
N PRO A 490 8.47 -29.06 -28.58
CA PRO A 490 8.22 -28.29 -29.81
C PRO A 490 6.90 -27.50 -29.82
N GLU A 491 5.85 -28.00 -29.17
CA GLU A 491 4.56 -27.34 -29.05
C GLU A 491 4.48 -26.36 -27.84
N GLY A 492 5.52 -26.30 -26.99
CA GLY A 492 5.53 -25.55 -25.76
C GLY A 492 5.18 -24.05 -25.92
N ALA A 493 5.69 -23.42 -26.99
CA ALA A 493 5.35 -22.02 -27.27
C ALA A 493 3.86 -21.82 -27.55
N LYS A 494 3.24 -22.69 -28.35
CA LYS A 494 1.80 -22.60 -28.69
C LYS A 494 0.93 -22.81 -27.45
N VAL A 495 1.26 -23.81 -26.64
CA VAL A 495 0.53 -24.09 -25.39
C VAL A 495 0.62 -22.89 -24.44
N THR A 496 1.80 -22.29 -24.28
CA THR A 496 1.99 -21.11 -23.43
C THR A 496 1.17 -19.92 -23.94
N LEU A 497 1.22 -19.62 -25.24
CA LEU A 497 0.48 -18.51 -25.85
C LEU A 497 -1.04 -18.70 -25.72
N GLU A 498 -1.53 -19.91 -25.96
CA GLU A 498 -2.95 -20.24 -25.78
C GLU A 498 -3.37 -20.12 -24.30
N THR A 499 -2.53 -20.57 -23.37
CA THR A 499 -2.78 -20.42 -21.92
C THR A 499 -2.89 -18.95 -21.54
N LEU A 500 -1.95 -18.08 -21.98
CA LEU A 500 -2.00 -16.65 -21.73
C LEU A 500 -3.31 -16.01 -22.21
N ARG A 501 -3.70 -16.33 -23.45
CA ARG A 501 -4.93 -15.83 -24.05
C ARG A 501 -6.16 -16.22 -23.22
N ARG A 502 -6.25 -17.47 -22.81
CA ARG A 502 -7.38 -17.99 -22.02
C ARG A 502 -7.42 -17.44 -20.61
N LEU A 503 -6.26 -17.30 -19.95
CA LEU A 503 -6.19 -16.65 -18.62
C LEU A 503 -6.71 -15.22 -18.67
N ARG A 504 -6.37 -14.46 -19.71
CA ARG A 504 -6.89 -13.11 -19.93
C ARG A 504 -8.39 -13.12 -20.25
N ASP A 505 -8.81 -13.89 -21.26
CA ASP A 505 -10.15 -13.78 -21.87
C ASP A 505 -11.23 -14.54 -21.09
N GLU A 506 -10.90 -15.70 -20.49
CA GLU A 506 -11.86 -16.58 -19.81
C GLU A 506 -11.85 -16.37 -18.28
N ILE A 507 -10.66 -16.18 -17.68
CA ILE A 507 -10.51 -16.03 -16.23
C ILE A 507 -10.48 -14.55 -15.81
N GLY A 508 -9.95 -13.67 -16.67
CA GLY A 508 -9.78 -12.25 -16.38
C GLY A 508 -8.75 -12.02 -15.26
N VAL A 509 -7.59 -12.68 -15.34
CA VAL A 509 -6.49 -12.53 -14.38
C VAL A 509 -5.24 -12.02 -15.10
N ASN A 510 -4.44 -11.22 -14.41
CA ASN A 510 -3.14 -10.78 -14.91
C ASN A 510 -2.15 -11.94 -15.00
N THR A 511 -1.22 -11.87 -15.96
CA THR A 511 -0.28 -12.94 -16.26
C THR A 511 1.17 -12.47 -16.19
N VAL A 512 2.05 -13.38 -15.83
CA VAL A 512 3.50 -13.17 -15.86
C VAL A 512 4.17 -14.33 -16.58
N LEU A 513 5.38 -14.14 -17.08
CA LEU A 513 6.12 -15.17 -17.76
C LEU A 513 7.64 -14.95 -17.68
N GLY A 514 8.38 -15.98 -17.34
CA GLY A 514 9.83 -16.05 -17.55
C GLY A 514 10.13 -16.26 -19.03
N VAL A 515 10.19 -15.17 -19.80
CA VAL A 515 10.21 -15.20 -21.27
C VAL A 515 11.43 -15.95 -21.82
N SER A 516 12.59 -15.78 -21.20
CA SER A 516 13.86 -16.34 -21.66
C SER A 516 13.93 -17.87 -21.59
N ASN A 517 13.00 -18.54 -20.89
CA ASN A 517 12.96 -19.99 -20.76
C ASN A 517 12.68 -20.68 -22.09
N ILE A 518 11.91 -20.04 -22.99
CA ILE A 518 11.48 -20.58 -24.27
C ILE A 518 12.64 -21.06 -25.14
N SER A 519 13.82 -20.45 -25.02
CA SER A 519 14.95 -20.64 -25.91
C SER A 519 16.14 -21.38 -25.29
N PHE A 520 15.99 -22.02 -24.13
CA PHE A 520 17.09 -22.78 -23.53
C PHE A 520 17.60 -23.88 -24.50
N GLY A 521 18.94 -23.96 -24.60
CA GLY A 521 19.60 -24.91 -25.48
C GLY A 521 19.69 -24.51 -26.97
N LEU A 522 19.08 -23.36 -27.36
CA LEU A 522 19.14 -22.87 -28.75
C LEU A 522 20.29 -21.88 -28.96
N PRO A 523 20.86 -21.82 -30.18
CA PRO A 523 21.78 -20.72 -30.55
C PRO A 523 21.01 -19.42 -30.80
N CYS A 524 21.70 -18.27 -30.71
CA CYS A 524 21.12 -16.94 -30.96
C CYS A 524 19.80 -16.68 -30.22
N ARG A 525 19.74 -17.05 -28.94
CA ARG A 525 18.57 -16.95 -28.07
C ARG A 525 17.83 -15.60 -28.11
N PRO A 526 18.50 -14.42 -28.22
CA PRO A 526 17.82 -13.13 -28.27
C PRO A 526 16.78 -13.03 -29.39
N ILE A 527 17.03 -13.60 -30.56
CA ILE A 527 16.08 -13.58 -31.70
C ILE A 527 14.78 -14.31 -31.32
N VAL A 528 14.90 -15.51 -30.76
CA VAL A 528 13.74 -16.32 -30.36
C VAL A 528 12.99 -15.65 -29.23
N ASN A 529 13.71 -15.13 -28.21
CA ASN A 529 13.12 -14.47 -27.07
C ASN A 529 12.33 -13.21 -27.48
N ALA A 530 12.89 -12.36 -28.34
CA ALA A 530 12.24 -11.14 -28.81
C ALA A 530 10.95 -11.43 -29.59
N ALA A 531 11.00 -12.39 -30.51
CA ALA A 531 9.82 -12.83 -31.26
C ALA A 531 8.74 -13.41 -30.34
N PHE A 532 9.13 -14.32 -29.44
CA PHE A 532 8.20 -14.93 -28.49
C PHE A 532 7.61 -13.90 -27.51
N TYR A 533 8.40 -12.94 -27.04
CA TYR A 533 7.92 -11.87 -26.16
C TYR A 533 6.83 -11.02 -26.81
N THR A 534 7.03 -10.63 -28.08
CA THR A 534 6.00 -9.90 -28.84
C THR A 534 4.71 -10.72 -28.97
N MET A 535 4.83 -12.01 -29.29
CA MET A 535 3.68 -12.93 -29.37
C MET A 535 2.98 -13.09 -28.02
N ALA A 536 3.74 -13.20 -26.94
CA ALA A 536 3.20 -13.32 -25.58
C ALA A 536 2.44 -12.06 -25.16
N MET A 537 2.98 -10.86 -25.41
CA MET A 537 2.29 -9.58 -25.15
C MET A 537 0.97 -9.50 -25.92
N LEU A 538 0.94 -9.89 -27.18
CA LEU A 538 -0.29 -9.94 -28.00
C LEU A 538 -1.34 -10.90 -27.42
N ASN A 539 -0.90 -12.01 -26.82
CA ASN A 539 -1.77 -12.99 -26.19
C ASN A 539 -2.12 -12.69 -24.72
N GLY A 540 -1.77 -11.50 -24.20
CA GLY A 540 -2.25 -11.06 -22.90
C GLY A 540 -1.23 -11.12 -21.77
N LEU A 541 0.08 -11.13 -22.07
CA LEU A 541 1.12 -11.06 -21.06
C LEU A 541 1.13 -9.70 -20.38
N SER A 542 0.77 -9.66 -19.08
CA SER A 542 0.73 -8.44 -18.26
C SER A 542 2.11 -8.03 -17.74
N ALA A 543 3.02 -8.99 -17.53
CA ALA A 543 4.40 -8.70 -17.12
C ALA A 543 5.36 -9.78 -17.63
N GLY A 544 6.51 -9.35 -18.18
CA GLY A 544 7.58 -10.24 -18.63
C GLY A 544 8.80 -10.18 -17.71
N ILE A 545 9.23 -11.33 -17.18
CA ILE A 545 10.52 -11.45 -16.48
C ILE A 545 11.58 -11.58 -17.56
N ILE A 546 12.35 -10.50 -17.77
CA ILE A 546 13.33 -10.37 -18.85
C ILE A 546 14.60 -9.67 -18.39
N ASN A 547 15.64 -9.77 -19.20
CA ASN A 547 16.82 -8.92 -19.02
C ASN A 547 16.63 -7.56 -19.73
N PRO A 548 16.47 -6.44 -19.01
CA PRO A 548 16.29 -5.14 -19.62
C PRO A 548 17.54 -4.61 -20.35
N SER A 549 18.72 -5.24 -20.14
CA SER A 549 19.92 -4.99 -20.95
C SER A 549 19.88 -5.65 -22.33
N SER A 550 18.89 -6.53 -22.60
CA SER A 550 18.74 -7.14 -23.93
C SER A 550 18.09 -6.16 -24.90
N GLU A 551 18.88 -5.63 -25.80
CA GLU A 551 18.42 -4.64 -26.78
C GLU A 551 17.25 -5.18 -27.63
N ASP A 552 17.29 -6.45 -28.05
CA ASP A 552 16.23 -7.06 -28.87
C ASP A 552 14.91 -7.18 -28.10
N MET A 553 14.98 -7.56 -26.83
CA MET A 553 13.79 -7.64 -25.97
C MET A 553 13.17 -6.25 -25.74
N MET A 554 14.00 -5.24 -25.45
CA MET A 554 13.54 -3.88 -25.25
C MET A 554 12.96 -3.26 -26.53
N LYS A 555 13.59 -3.49 -27.69
CA LYS A 555 13.03 -3.08 -29.00
C LYS A 555 11.65 -3.68 -29.23
N SER A 556 11.46 -4.96 -28.92
CA SER A 556 10.17 -5.62 -29.02
C SER A 556 9.12 -4.98 -28.11
N TRP A 557 9.49 -4.64 -26.89
CA TRP A 557 8.59 -4.02 -25.92
C TRP A 557 8.14 -2.63 -26.40
N TYR A 558 9.06 -1.73 -26.75
CA TYR A 558 8.73 -0.38 -27.23
C TYR A 558 7.92 -0.41 -28.53
N ALA A 559 8.31 -1.27 -29.49
CA ALA A 559 7.59 -1.40 -30.75
C ALA A 559 6.16 -1.91 -30.55
N TYR A 560 5.96 -2.91 -29.69
CA TYR A 560 4.64 -3.44 -29.35
C TYR A 560 3.75 -2.35 -28.74
N HIS A 561 4.25 -1.59 -27.74
CA HIS A 561 3.47 -0.53 -27.08
C HIS A 561 3.07 0.58 -28.05
N ALA A 562 3.97 0.98 -28.94
CA ALA A 562 3.66 1.96 -29.98
C ALA A 562 2.61 1.43 -30.97
N LEU A 563 2.75 0.19 -31.48
CA LEU A 563 1.83 -0.42 -32.42
C LEU A 563 0.44 -0.65 -31.84
N MET A 564 0.35 -0.96 -30.55
CA MET A 564 -0.93 -1.22 -29.85
C MET A 564 -1.56 0.04 -29.25
N ASN A 565 -1.01 1.24 -29.54
CA ASN A 565 -1.46 2.53 -29.00
C ASN A 565 -1.48 2.57 -27.46
N LEU A 566 -0.53 1.87 -26.84
CA LEU A 566 -0.28 1.88 -25.39
C LEU A 566 0.78 2.92 -25.01
N ASP A 567 1.52 3.41 -26.01
CA ASP A 567 2.46 4.53 -25.94
C ASP A 567 1.86 5.73 -26.66
N ASN A 568 1.35 6.69 -25.87
CA ASN A 568 0.62 7.85 -26.40
C ASN A 568 1.52 8.66 -27.35
N ASN A 569 1.05 8.86 -28.60
CA ASN A 569 1.81 9.55 -29.66
C ASN A 569 3.22 8.96 -29.92
N CYS A 570 3.48 7.71 -29.55
CA CYS A 570 4.79 7.05 -29.62
C CYS A 570 5.90 7.82 -28.86
N GLU A 571 5.57 8.53 -27.80
CA GLU A 571 6.50 9.41 -27.07
C GLU A 571 7.69 8.62 -26.48
N GLN A 572 7.42 7.50 -25.81
CA GLN A 572 8.46 6.67 -25.20
C GLN A 572 9.35 6.03 -26.28
N TYR A 573 8.75 5.55 -27.38
CA TYR A 573 9.48 4.98 -28.50
C TYR A 573 10.41 6.03 -29.13
N ILE A 574 9.90 7.23 -29.42
CA ILE A 574 10.66 8.33 -30.00
C ILE A 574 11.78 8.75 -29.03
N GLN A 575 11.49 8.96 -27.77
CA GLN A 575 12.48 9.35 -26.77
C GLN A 575 13.63 8.33 -26.69
N LYS A 576 13.30 7.03 -26.73
CA LYS A 576 14.30 5.96 -26.63
C LYS A 576 15.20 5.87 -27.87
N TYR A 577 14.65 6.09 -29.07
CA TYR A 577 15.35 5.78 -30.33
C TYR A 577 15.65 6.98 -31.23
N ALA A 578 15.22 8.20 -30.89
CA ALA A 578 15.47 9.40 -31.70
C ALA A 578 16.97 9.68 -32.00
N ASN A 579 17.83 9.33 -31.05
CA ASN A 579 19.28 9.52 -31.18
C ASN A 579 20.02 8.30 -31.78
N SER A 580 19.30 7.21 -32.05
CA SER A 580 19.91 5.93 -32.46
C SER A 580 20.17 5.89 -33.99
N VAL A 581 19.55 6.78 -34.76
CA VAL A 581 19.73 6.91 -36.21
C VAL A 581 19.73 8.40 -36.54
N ALA A 582 20.71 8.88 -37.31
CA ALA A 582 20.60 10.15 -38.00
C ALA A 582 19.45 10.02 -39.03
N VAL A 583 18.21 10.27 -38.62
CA VAL A 583 17.06 10.26 -39.52
C VAL A 583 17.15 11.55 -40.35
N SER A 584 17.53 11.44 -41.61
CA SER A 584 17.27 12.49 -42.58
C SER A 584 15.74 12.56 -42.72
N TYR A 585 15.10 13.54 -42.11
CA TYR A 585 13.69 13.83 -42.32
C TYR A 585 13.46 14.29 -43.75
N THR A 586 13.12 13.39 -44.63
CA THR A 586 12.41 13.74 -45.85
C THR A 586 10.93 13.76 -45.52
N HIS A 587 10.37 14.94 -45.50
CA HIS A 587 8.97 15.35 -45.38
C HIS A 587 7.92 14.24 -45.36
N LEU A 588 7.38 13.95 -44.17
CA LEU A 588 6.04 13.38 -44.04
C LEU A 588 5.05 14.54 -43.92
N THR A 589 4.50 14.96 -45.04
CA THR A 589 3.27 15.74 -45.07
C THR A 589 2.14 14.80 -44.68
N LEU A 590 1.49 15.09 -43.55
CA LEU A 590 0.23 14.46 -43.20
C LEU A 590 -0.81 14.81 -44.28
N PRO A 591 -1.59 13.84 -44.78
CA PRO A 591 -2.74 14.18 -45.61
C PRO A 591 -3.76 14.90 -44.73
N THR A 592 -4.20 16.06 -45.22
CA THR A 592 -5.28 16.88 -44.66
C THR A 592 -6.60 16.14 -44.69
#